data_69e3201083858e2e0055a5767c8c759d
#
_entry.id   69e3201083858e2e0055a5767c8c759d
#
_cell.length_a   1.000
_cell.length_b   1.000
_cell.length_c   1.000
_cell.angle_alpha   90.00
_cell.angle_beta   90.00
_cell.angle_gamma   90.00
#
_symmetry.space_group_name_H-M   'P 1'
#
loop_
_entity.id
_entity.type
_entity.pdbx_description
1 polymer ?
#
loop_
_entity_poly.entity_id
_entity_poly.type
_entity_poly.pdbx_seq_one_letter_code
_entity_poly.pdbx_strand_id
1 'polypeptide(L)'
;MEYDLPDVIRVKADGPVRIVTLTRPEQLNAVNDELHRALAMLFPQLTADTDARVAVITGEGRAFSAGGDFDLLDRMSKDRVLRRNTLAEGREIVLNMLRCRVPVIAAVNGPAVGLGCSITALSDVVYMAESAYLSDPHVSVGLVAADGGPVTWPLHTSLLLAKEYAFTGERITATRAAEIGLVNHVCPDGEVLLAALKAAHKIAALPQQAVEATKRVVNLHLEGAVLATIDFALAAENESFDTPELLANVERFLER
;
A
#
# COMPACT_ATOMS: atom_id res chain seq x y z
N MET A 1 14.47 -8.15 -17.07
CA MET A 1 14.39 -6.67 -17.14
C MET A 1 15.10 -6.07 -15.94
N GLU A 2 15.88 -5.01 -16.10
CA GLU A 2 16.40 -4.20 -15.00
C GLU A 2 15.34 -3.14 -14.65
N TYR A 3 15.08 -2.95 -13.34
CA TYR A 3 14.12 -1.98 -12.85
C TYR A 3 14.84 -0.67 -12.55
N ASP A 4 14.39 0.42 -13.15
CA ASP A 4 14.90 1.77 -12.89
C ASP A 4 14.20 2.36 -11.67
N LEU A 5 14.65 1.94 -10.49
CA LEU A 5 14.10 2.33 -9.18
C LEU A 5 15.26 2.71 -8.25
N PRO A 6 15.07 3.69 -7.37
CA PRO A 6 16.04 4.00 -6.33
C PRO A 6 16.18 2.85 -5.33
N ASP A 7 17.30 2.83 -4.59
CA ASP A 7 17.69 1.75 -3.67
C ASP A 7 16.71 1.51 -2.49
N VAL A 8 15.69 2.35 -2.35
CA VAL A 8 14.63 2.20 -1.34
C VAL A 8 13.60 1.10 -1.69
N ILE A 9 13.66 0.57 -2.92
CA ILE A 9 12.93 -0.62 -3.37
C ILE A 9 13.90 -1.53 -4.12
N ARG A 10 13.96 -2.79 -3.71
CA ARG A 10 14.71 -3.84 -4.39
C ARG A 10 13.75 -4.79 -5.09
N VAL A 11 13.95 -5.04 -6.38
CA VAL A 11 13.21 -6.05 -7.15
C VAL A 11 14.15 -7.20 -7.50
N LYS A 12 13.82 -8.40 -7.02
CA LYS A 12 14.56 -9.63 -7.32
C LYS A 12 13.68 -10.59 -8.12
N ALA A 13 14.23 -11.15 -9.19
CA ALA A 13 13.57 -12.22 -9.94
C ALA A 13 13.77 -13.57 -9.25
N ASP A 14 12.68 -14.32 -9.13
CA ASP A 14 12.64 -15.74 -8.76
C ASP A 14 11.83 -16.48 -9.84
N GLY A 15 12.50 -16.82 -10.93
CA GLY A 15 11.84 -17.27 -12.14
C GLY A 15 10.82 -16.25 -12.67
N PRO A 16 9.54 -16.63 -12.83
CA PRO A 16 8.49 -15.73 -13.29
C PRO A 16 7.92 -14.82 -12.18
N VAL A 17 8.36 -14.98 -10.92
CA VAL A 17 7.94 -14.17 -9.77
C VAL A 17 8.90 -13.01 -9.57
N ARG A 18 8.37 -11.81 -9.27
CA ARG A 18 9.14 -10.64 -8.85
C ARG A 18 8.93 -10.43 -7.36
N ILE A 19 10.03 -10.49 -6.59
CA ILE A 19 10.04 -10.19 -5.15
C ILE A 19 10.42 -8.73 -5.01
N VAL A 20 9.44 -7.92 -4.60
CA VAL A 20 9.59 -6.49 -4.34
C VAL A 20 9.78 -6.31 -2.84
N THR A 21 10.88 -5.70 -2.44
CA THR A 21 11.20 -5.46 -1.02
C THR A 21 11.38 -3.97 -0.79
N LEU A 22 10.65 -3.42 0.18
CA LEU A 22 10.87 -2.08 0.71
C LEU A 22 12.12 -2.13 1.60
N THR A 23 13.13 -1.26 1.36
CA THR A 23 14.49 -1.42 1.89
C THR A 23 14.94 -0.25 2.77
N ARG A 24 14.03 0.27 3.62
CA ARG A 24 14.31 1.27 4.65
C ARG A 24 14.04 0.72 6.06
N PRO A 25 14.66 -0.43 6.46
CA PRO A 25 14.30 -1.13 7.71
C PRO A 25 14.55 -0.30 8.97
N GLU A 26 15.57 0.56 8.98
CA GLU A 26 15.89 1.42 10.13
C GLU A 26 14.80 2.46 10.41
N GLN A 27 14.07 2.89 9.38
CA GLN A 27 12.91 3.77 9.47
C GLN A 27 11.59 3.01 9.38
N LEU A 28 11.58 1.68 9.65
CA LEU A 28 10.39 0.82 9.55
C LEU A 28 9.70 0.90 8.18
N ASN A 29 10.47 1.11 7.11
CA ASN A 29 9.97 1.33 5.76
C ASN A 29 8.96 2.49 5.67
N ALA A 30 9.15 3.54 6.48
CA ALA A 30 8.38 4.78 6.39
C ALA A 30 8.58 5.42 5.00
N VAL A 31 7.49 5.95 4.45
CA VAL A 31 7.44 6.43 3.07
C VAL A 31 7.87 7.89 3.01
N ASN A 32 9.14 8.12 2.67
CA ASN A 32 9.66 9.42 2.29
C ASN A 32 9.36 9.71 0.80
N ASP A 33 9.74 10.88 0.30
CA ASP A 33 9.53 11.28 -1.09
C ASP A 33 10.21 10.34 -2.11
N GLU A 34 11.35 9.76 -1.78
CA GLU A 34 12.04 8.81 -2.66
C GLU A 34 11.27 7.49 -2.78
N LEU A 35 10.83 6.92 -1.65
CA LEU A 35 10.04 5.68 -1.64
C LEU A 35 8.65 5.91 -2.24
N HIS A 36 8.04 7.08 -2.00
CA HIS A 36 6.75 7.43 -2.57
C HIS A 36 6.81 7.47 -4.11
N ARG A 37 7.81 8.16 -4.67
CA ARG A 37 8.06 8.19 -6.11
C ARG A 37 8.40 6.82 -6.68
N ALA A 38 9.23 6.05 -5.97
CA ALA A 38 9.60 4.69 -6.38
C ALA A 38 8.37 3.77 -6.48
N LEU A 39 7.42 3.88 -5.55
CA LEU A 39 6.15 3.14 -5.59
C LEU A 39 5.29 3.54 -6.80
N ALA A 40 5.22 4.83 -7.14
CA ALA A 40 4.50 5.29 -8.34
C ALA A 40 5.11 4.73 -9.64
N MET A 41 6.44 4.55 -9.68
CA MET A 41 7.18 4.01 -10.83
C MET A 41 7.17 2.48 -10.90
N LEU A 42 6.99 1.78 -9.79
CA LEU A 42 7.11 0.32 -9.67
C LEU A 42 6.09 -0.43 -10.54
N PHE A 43 4.81 -0.12 -10.39
CA PHE A 43 3.73 -0.88 -11.03
C PHE A 43 3.69 -0.74 -12.56
N PRO A 44 3.97 0.43 -13.15
CA PRO A 44 4.22 0.54 -14.59
C PRO A 44 5.37 -0.33 -15.08
N GLN A 45 6.49 -0.40 -14.34
CA GLN A 45 7.63 -1.23 -14.71
C GLN A 45 7.32 -2.73 -14.57
N LEU A 46 6.59 -3.15 -13.52
CA LEU A 46 6.08 -4.51 -13.39
C LEU A 46 5.15 -4.88 -14.55
N THR A 47 4.33 -3.95 -15.00
CA THR A 47 3.44 -4.15 -16.16
C THR A 47 4.23 -4.31 -17.46
N ALA A 48 5.33 -3.58 -17.64
CA ALA A 48 6.19 -3.64 -18.81
C ALA A 48 7.12 -4.87 -18.83
N ASP A 49 7.38 -5.50 -17.68
CA ASP A 49 8.23 -6.69 -17.57
C ASP A 49 7.52 -7.96 -18.10
N THR A 50 7.77 -8.30 -19.35
CA THR A 50 7.15 -9.45 -20.04
C THR A 50 7.47 -10.81 -19.42
N ASP A 51 8.56 -10.93 -18.65
CA ASP A 51 8.93 -12.16 -17.94
C ASP A 51 8.24 -12.28 -16.57
N ALA A 52 7.70 -11.18 -16.04
CA ALA A 52 6.96 -11.19 -14.80
C ALA A 52 5.55 -11.77 -15.00
N ARG A 53 5.18 -12.71 -14.13
CA ARG A 53 3.83 -13.31 -14.08
C ARG A 53 3.09 -13.01 -12.78
N VAL A 54 3.81 -12.80 -11.68
CA VAL A 54 3.28 -12.44 -10.36
C VAL A 54 4.32 -11.57 -9.64
N ALA A 55 3.88 -10.60 -8.87
CA ALA A 55 4.73 -9.85 -7.95
C ALA A 55 4.35 -10.17 -6.50
N VAL A 56 5.36 -10.30 -5.62
CA VAL A 56 5.18 -10.38 -4.15
C VAL A 56 5.85 -9.17 -3.56
N ILE A 57 5.11 -8.36 -2.79
CA ILE A 57 5.63 -7.19 -2.10
C ILE A 57 5.76 -7.43 -0.60
N THR A 58 6.89 -7.05 0.00
CA THR A 58 7.18 -7.21 1.43
C THR A 58 8.08 -6.10 1.94
N GLY A 59 8.23 -5.96 3.25
CA GLY A 59 9.17 -5.03 3.89
C GLY A 59 10.42 -5.74 4.40
N GLU A 60 11.59 -5.10 4.29
CA GLU A 60 12.79 -5.54 4.98
C GLU A 60 12.71 -5.22 6.48
N GLY A 61 13.22 -6.11 7.34
CA GLY A 61 13.21 -5.91 8.78
C GLY A 61 11.87 -6.23 9.45
N ARG A 62 11.52 -5.45 10.49
CA ARG A 62 10.42 -5.76 11.41
C ARG A 62 9.06 -5.18 11.05
N ALA A 63 8.97 -4.36 10.00
CA ALA A 63 7.73 -3.76 9.53
C ALA A 63 7.54 -3.98 8.03
N PHE A 64 6.30 -4.06 7.61
CA PHE A 64 5.96 -3.92 6.20
C PHE A 64 6.19 -2.47 5.77
N SER A 65 5.48 -1.53 6.38
CA SER A 65 5.71 -0.09 6.28
C SER A 65 4.99 0.66 7.40
N ALA A 66 5.68 1.63 8.01
CA ALA A 66 5.11 2.48 9.05
C ALA A 66 4.23 3.63 8.52
N GLY A 67 4.02 3.71 7.20
CA GLY A 67 3.25 4.79 6.58
C GLY A 67 4.08 6.02 6.25
N GLY A 68 3.45 7.17 6.12
CA GLY A 68 4.10 8.42 5.75
C GLY A 68 5.21 8.85 6.74
N ASP A 69 6.31 9.32 6.18
CA ASP A 69 7.42 9.90 6.93
C ASP A 69 7.03 11.32 7.38
N PHE A 70 7.17 11.64 8.68
CA PHE A 70 6.76 12.93 9.23
C PHE A 70 7.58 14.10 8.70
N ASP A 71 8.86 13.89 8.34
CA ASP A 71 9.67 14.92 7.69
C ASP A 71 9.10 15.28 6.31
N LEU A 72 8.56 14.30 5.58
CA LEU A 72 7.87 14.55 4.32
C LEU A 72 6.58 15.36 4.54
N LEU A 73 5.76 15.00 5.53
CA LEU A 73 4.52 15.71 5.86
C LEU A 73 4.81 17.17 6.25
N ASP A 74 5.85 17.42 7.06
CA ASP A 74 6.29 18.77 7.42
C ASP A 74 6.68 19.60 6.18
N ARG A 75 7.48 19.03 5.28
CA ARG A 75 7.86 19.71 4.04
C ARG A 75 6.65 19.96 3.12
N MET A 76 5.72 19.01 3.01
CA MET A 76 4.48 19.18 2.24
C MET A 76 3.59 20.29 2.81
N SER A 77 3.58 20.50 4.12
CA SER A 77 2.85 21.60 4.75
C SER A 77 3.39 22.99 4.37
N LYS A 78 4.69 23.07 4.09
CA LYS A 78 5.42 24.31 3.78
C LYS A 78 5.62 24.55 2.28
N ASP A 79 5.66 23.48 1.47
CA ASP A 79 5.90 23.53 0.01
C ASP A 79 4.70 22.96 -0.76
N ARG A 80 3.90 23.88 -1.31
CA ARG A 80 2.71 23.53 -2.12
C ARG A 80 3.06 22.80 -3.42
N VAL A 81 4.25 22.98 -3.98
CA VAL A 81 4.67 22.28 -5.22
C VAL A 81 4.99 20.83 -4.87
N LEU A 82 5.77 20.61 -3.81
CA LEU A 82 6.06 19.26 -3.29
C LEU A 82 4.75 18.55 -2.97
N ARG A 83 3.87 19.18 -2.17
CA ARG A 83 2.57 18.61 -1.79
C ARG A 83 1.76 18.17 -3.01
N ARG A 84 1.57 19.06 -3.98
CA ARG A 84 0.82 18.73 -5.22
C ARG A 84 1.43 17.55 -5.98
N ASN A 85 2.75 17.49 -6.09
CA ASN A 85 3.43 16.40 -6.79
C ASN A 85 3.28 15.08 -6.03
N THR A 86 3.43 15.08 -4.70
CA THR A 86 3.26 13.89 -3.87
C THR A 86 1.82 13.37 -3.93
N LEU A 87 0.81 14.24 -3.86
CA LEU A 87 -0.59 13.83 -4.02
C LEU A 87 -0.87 13.24 -5.42
N ALA A 88 -0.27 13.80 -6.47
CA ALA A 88 -0.38 13.24 -7.82
C ALA A 88 0.29 11.86 -7.91
N GLU A 89 1.47 11.67 -7.29
CA GLU A 89 2.13 10.36 -7.19
C GLU A 89 1.26 9.36 -6.40
N GLY A 90 0.59 9.78 -5.31
CA GLY A 90 -0.35 8.93 -4.56
C GLY A 90 -1.49 8.41 -5.45
N ARG A 91 -2.06 9.28 -6.27
CA ARG A 91 -3.05 8.88 -7.28
C ARG A 91 -2.50 7.83 -8.25
N GLU A 92 -1.26 8.04 -8.74
CA GLU A 92 -0.60 7.10 -9.65
C GLU A 92 -0.31 5.75 -8.96
N ILE A 93 0.12 5.74 -7.70
CA ILE A 93 0.32 4.49 -6.93
C ILE A 93 -0.97 3.67 -6.93
N VAL A 94 -2.09 4.27 -6.53
CA VAL A 94 -3.39 3.59 -6.45
C VAL A 94 -3.82 3.04 -7.80
N LEU A 95 -3.86 3.88 -8.83
CA LEU A 95 -4.37 3.48 -10.14
C LEU A 95 -3.44 2.51 -10.87
N ASN A 96 -2.12 2.71 -10.79
CA ASN A 96 -1.16 1.83 -11.44
C ASN A 96 -1.11 0.45 -10.76
N MET A 97 -1.32 0.37 -9.45
CA MET A 97 -1.40 -0.90 -8.74
C MET A 97 -2.65 -1.69 -9.17
N LEU A 98 -3.81 -1.04 -9.24
CA LEU A 98 -5.05 -1.67 -9.72
C LEU A 98 -4.98 -2.13 -11.17
N ARG A 99 -4.28 -1.37 -12.01
CA ARG A 99 -4.09 -1.62 -13.45
C ARG A 99 -2.90 -2.49 -13.76
N CYS A 100 -2.07 -2.80 -12.77
CA CYS A 100 -0.91 -3.66 -12.94
C CYS A 100 -1.33 -4.98 -13.59
N ARG A 101 -0.64 -5.34 -14.69
CA ARG A 101 -0.96 -6.53 -15.49
C ARG A 101 -0.88 -7.82 -14.68
N VAL A 102 0.20 -7.94 -13.88
CA VAL A 102 0.44 -9.15 -13.09
C VAL A 102 -0.26 -9.07 -11.72
N PRO A 103 -0.72 -10.20 -11.17
CA PRO A 103 -1.17 -10.25 -9.78
C PRO A 103 -0.09 -9.76 -8.81
N VAL A 104 -0.52 -8.99 -7.82
CA VAL A 104 0.31 -8.48 -6.73
C VAL A 104 -0.13 -9.14 -5.43
N ILE A 105 0.79 -9.83 -4.76
CA ILE A 105 0.57 -10.48 -3.47
C ILE A 105 1.29 -9.67 -2.39
N ALA A 106 0.59 -9.21 -1.37
CA ALA A 106 1.23 -8.63 -0.19
C ALA A 106 1.66 -9.74 0.78
N ALA A 107 2.93 -9.74 1.15
CA ALA A 107 3.49 -10.53 2.24
C ALA A 107 3.79 -9.58 3.42
N VAL A 108 2.78 -9.34 4.25
CA VAL A 108 2.79 -8.34 5.34
C VAL A 108 3.52 -8.94 6.54
N ASN A 109 4.83 -8.70 6.59
CA ASN A 109 5.74 -9.28 7.59
C ASN A 109 5.73 -8.59 8.97
N GLY A 110 5.03 -7.48 9.11
CA GLY A 110 4.93 -6.69 10.33
C GLY A 110 3.92 -5.54 10.15
N PRO A 111 3.95 -4.51 11.02
CA PRO A 111 3.03 -3.38 10.91
C PRO A 111 2.93 -2.81 9.51
N ALA A 112 1.68 -2.61 9.03
CA ALA A 112 1.36 -1.94 7.77
C ALA A 112 0.41 -0.77 8.09
N VAL A 113 0.93 0.45 8.00
CA VAL A 113 0.28 1.68 8.46
C VAL A 113 0.19 2.70 7.33
N GLY A 114 -0.87 3.49 7.26
CA GLY A 114 -1.09 4.53 6.25
C GLY A 114 -0.92 3.96 4.83
N LEU A 115 -0.02 4.53 4.00
CA LEU A 115 0.24 4.01 2.64
C LEU A 115 0.65 2.53 2.63
N GLY A 116 1.33 2.01 3.68
CA GLY A 116 1.58 0.57 3.81
C GLY A 116 0.30 -0.25 3.93
N CYS A 117 -0.68 0.26 4.68
CA CYS A 117 -2.00 -0.35 4.77
C CYS A 117 -2.76 -0.25 3.43
N SER A 118 -2.61 0.87 2.73
CA SER A 118 -3.20 1.10 1.40
C SER A 118 -2.67 0.10 0.36
N ILE A 119 -1.35 -0.11 0.30
CA ILE A 119 -0.73 -1.11 -0.57
C ILE A 119 -1.25 -2.51 -0.25
N THR A 120 -1.43 -2.82 1.05
CA THR A 120 -2.02 -4.09 1.46
C THR A 120 -3.44 -4.25 0.92
N ALA A 121 -4.29 -3.23 1.08
CA ALA A 121 -5.68 -3.26 0.64
C ALA A 121 -5.86 -3.25 -0.90
N LEU A 122 -4.88 -2.70 -1.63
CA LEU A 122 -4.85 -2.69 -3.09
C LEU A 122 -4.28 -3.98 -3.70
N SER A 123 -3.66 -4.84 -2.88
CA SER A 123 -3.10 -6.12 -3.34
C SER A 123 -4.19 -7.13 -3.69
N ASP A 124 -3.92 -8.00 -4.68
CA ASP A 124 -4.88 -9.01 -5.14
C ASP A 124 -5.04 -10.16 -4.14
N VAL A 125 -3.99 -10.46 -3.38
CA VAL A 125 -3.99 -11.48 -2.31
C VAL A 125 -3.10 -11.00 -1.18
N VAL A 126 -3.54 -11.21 0.06
CA VAL A 126 -2.83 -10.75 1.26
C VAL A 126 -2.50 -11.92 2.17
N TYR A 127 -1.20 -12.11 2.43
CA TYR A 127 -0.65 -12.95 3.49
C TYR A 127 -0.11 -12.04 4.60
N MET A 128 -0.43 -12.33 5.85
CA MET A 128 -0.08 -11.46 6.97
C MET A 128 0.48 -12.26 8.14
N ALA A 129 1.55 -11.79 8.76
CA ALA A 129 2.13 -12.37 9.96
C ALA A 129 1.19 -12.22 11.17
N GLU A 130 1.15 -13.21 12.06
CA GLU A 130 0.26 -13.20 13.25
C GLU A 130 0.46 -11.98 14.14
N SER A 131 1.71 -11.53 14.32
CA SER A 131 2.04 -10.35 15.13
C SER A 131 1.83 -9.01 14.42
N ALA A 132 1.55 -9.03 13.10
CA ALA A 132 1.34 -7.82 12.32
C ALA A 132 -0.04 -7.18 12.57
N TYR A 133 -0.18 -5.92 12.21
CA TYR A 133 -1.47 -5.20 12.24
C TYR A 133 -1.58 -4.23 11.06
N LEU A 134 -2.81 -3.96 10.67
CA LEU A 134 -3.15 -2.87 9.75
C LEU A 134 -3.62 -1.67 10.55
N SER A 135 -3.32 -0.46 10.08
CA SER A 135 -3.88 0.77 10.65
C SER A 135 -3.89 1.88 9.60
N ASP A 136 -4.96 2.66 9.59
CA ASP A 136 -5.04 3.87 8.78
C ASP A 136 -5.28 5.08 9.70
N PRO A 137 -4.20 5.67 10.28
CA PRO A 137 -4.31 6.71 11.29
C PRO A 137 -4.38 8.13 10.72
N HIS A 138 -4.66 8.34 9.43
CA HIS A 138 -4.68 9.66 8.80
C HIS A 138 -5.52 10.68 9.58
N VAL A 139 -6.74 10.30 9.98
CA VAL A 139 -7.63 11.18 10.76
C VAL A 139 -7.01 11.58 12.11
N SER A 140 -6.27 10.66 12.75
CA SER A 140 -5.59 10.94 14.03
C SER A 140 -4.43 11.94 13.88
N VAL A 141 -3.83 12.01 12.69
CA VAL A 141 -2.79 12.99 12.35
C VAL A 141 -3.41 14.32 11.92
N GLY A 142 -4.65 14.31 11.46
CA GLY A 142 -5.37 15.47 10.90
C GLY A 142 -5.41 15.48 9.39
N LEU A 143 -5.17 14.32 8.74
CA LEU A 143 -5.26 14.14 7.29
C LEU A 143 -6.54 13.39 6.90
N VAL A 144 -7.04 13.67 5.73
CA VAL A 144 -7.96 12.77 5.02
C VAL A 144 -7.12 11.67 4.36
N ALA A 145 -7.52 10.42 4.50
CA ALA A 145 -6.86 9.30 3.83
C ALA A 145 -7.34 9.20 2.37
N ALA A 146 -6.57 9.74 1.44
CA ALA A 146 -6.95 9.76 0.02
C ALA A 146 -6.41 8.55 -0.76
N ASP A 147 -5.36 7.89 -0.29
CA ASP A 147 -4.66 6.85 -1.01
C ASP A 147 -5.05 5.42 -0.60
N GLY A 148 -6.01 5.24 0.33
CA GLY A 148 -6.14 3.91 0.89
C GLY A 148 -7.47 3.46 1.47
N GLY A 149 -7.52 3.40 2.78
CA GLY A 149 -8.61 2.76 3.52
C GLY A 149 -10.01 3.21 3.10
N PRO A 150 -10.36 4.51 3.18
CA PRO A 150 -11.69 4.98 2.81
C PRO A 150 -12.08 4.72 1.35
N VAL A 151 -11.08 4.61 0.46
CA VAL A 151 -11.30 4.39 -0.98
C VAL A 151 -11.50 2.91 -1.31
N THR A 152 -10.85 2.00 -0.56
CA THR A 152 -10.82 0.57 -0.88
C THR A 152 -11.63 -0.29 0.10
N TRP A 153 -11.56 -0.02 1.40
CA TRP A 153 -12.18 -0.86 2.44
C TRP A 153 -13.69 -1.07 2.29
N PRO A 154 -14.49 -0.09 1.83
CA PRO A 154 -15.93 -0.30 1.63
C PRO A 154 -16.28 -1.44 0.66
N LEU A 155 -15.33 -1.88 -0.17
CA LEU A 155 -15.51 -3.01 -1.07
C LEU A 155 -14.99 -4.34 -0.51
N HIS A 156 -14.12 -4.29 0.51
CA HIS A 156 -13.54 -5.48 1.14
C HIS A 156 -14.31 -5.90 2.40
N THR A 157 -14.89 -4.93 3.12
CA THR A 157 -15.63 -5.14 4.36
C THR A 157 -16.96 -4.38 4.35
N SER A 158 -17.68 -4.38 5.48
CA SER A 158 -18.90 -3.55 5.55
C SER A 158 -18.57 -2.06 5.63
N LEU A 159 -19.47 -1.22 5.10
CA LEU A 159 -19.32 0.24 5.19
C LEU A 159 -19.23 0.74 6.65
N LEU A 160 -19.87 0.05 7.60
CA LEU A 160 -19.79 0.39 9.03
C LEU A 160 -18.40 0.15 9.59
N LEU A 161 -17.79 -1.01 9.31
CA LEU A 161 -16.44 -1.34 9.73
C LEU A 161 -15.40 -0.43 9.06
N ALA A 162 -15.56 -0.15 7.77
CA ALA A 162 -14.69 0.77 7.06
C ALA A 162 -14.69 2.17 7.71
N LYS A 163 -15.87 2.70 8.07
CA LYS A 163 -16.00 3.98 8.78
C LYS A 163 -15.41 3.94 10.19
N GLU A 164 -15.69 2.89 10.95
CA GLU A 164 -15.16 2.73 12.32
C GLU A 164 -13.64 2.83 12.32
N TYR A 165 -12.96 1.98 11.54
CA TYR A 165 -11.51 1.98 11.50
C TYR A 165 -10.91 3.24 10.86
N ALA A 166 -11.54 3.81 9.81
CA ALA A 166 -11.07 5.05 9.20
C ALA A 166 -11.21 6.26 10.16
N PHE A 167 -12.22 6.29 11.02
CA PHE A 167 -12.42 7.39 11.96
C PHE A 167 -11.57 7.26 13.22
N THR A 168 -11.34 6.03 13.69
CA THR A 168 -10.59 5.78 14.93
C THR A 168 -9.10 5.65 14.70
N GLY A 169 -8.66 5.20 13.51
CA GLY A 169 -7.28 4.84 13.23
C GLY A 169 -6.79 3.64 14.05
N GLU A 170 -7.71 2.89 14.67
CA GLU A 170 -7.35 1.75 15.52
C GLU A 170 -6.62 0.66 14.74
N ARG A 171 -5.79 -0.09 15.48
CA ARG A 171 -5.06 -1.23 14.91
C ARG A 171 -6.01 -2.40 14.67
N ILE A 172 -5.94 -2.97 13.48
CA ILE A 172 -6.65 -4.18 13.08
C ILE A 172 -5.66 -5.32 13.14
N THR A 173 -5.76 -6.20 14.13
CA THR A 173 -4.88 -7.38 14.26
C THR A 173 -5.03 -8.31 13.06
N ALA A 174 -4.02 -9.16 12.79
CA ALA A 174 -4.05 -10.09 11.67
C ALA A 174 -5.30 -10.98 11.68
N THR A 175 -5.66 -11.53 12.84
CA THR A 175 -6.88 -12.35 13.01
C THR A 175 -8.13 -11.53 12.66
N ARG A 176 -8.23 -10.31 13.21
CA ARG A 176 -9.40 -9.45 12.93
C ARG A 176 -9.48 -9.04 11.46
N ALA A 177 -8.35 -8.72 10.84
CA ALA A 177 -8.29 -8.38 9.42
C ALA A 177 -8.76 -9.54 8.53
N ALA A 178 -8.41 -10.78 8.86
CA ALA A 178 -8.91 -11.97 8.17
C ALA A 178 -10.43 -12.18 8.38
N GLU A 179 -10.92 -12.01 9.61
CA GLU A 179 -12.36 -12.15 9.91
C GLU A 179 -13.24 -11.17 9.11
N ILE A 180 -12.75 -9.95 8.89
CA ILE A 180 -13.52 -8.89 8.22
C ILE A 180 -13.23 -8.77 6.72
N GLY A 181 -12.39 -9.67 6.16
CA GLY A 181 -12.15 -9.76 4.72
C GLY A 181 -11.04 -8.85 4.18
N LEU A 182 -10.21 -8.23 5.03
CA LEU A 182 -9.06 -7.41 4.59
C LEU A 182 -7.80 -8.24 4.33
N VAL A 183 -7.73 -9.49 4.81
CA VAL A 183 -6.59 -10.38 4.69
C VAL A 183 -7.08 -11.78 4.32
N ASN A 184 -6.40 -12.43 3.36
CA ASN A 184 -6.76 -13.79 2.94
C ASN A 184 -6.20 -14.87 3.88
N HIS A 185 -4.95 -14.71 4.33
CA HIS A 185 -4.25 -15.73 5.11
C HIS A 185 -3.40 -15.10 6.22
N VAL A 186 -3.55 -15.66 7.43
CA VAL A 186 -2.67 -15.35 8.56
C VAL A 186 -1.64 -16.48 8.67
N CYS A 187 -0.37 -16.12 8.83
CA CYS A 187 0.77 -17.04 8.88
C CYS A 187 1.57 -16.82 10.17
N PRO A 188 2.25 -17.87 10.69
CA PRO A 188 3.23 -17.69 11.75
C PRO A 188 4.28 -16.64 11.38
N ASP A 189 4.78 -15.93 12.38
CA ASP A 189 5.85 -14.94 12.17
C ASP A 189 7.06 -15.58 11.50
N GLY A 190 7.64 -14.88 10.51
CA GLY A 190 8.76 -15.37 9.72
C GLY A 190 8.41 -16.30 8.55
N GLU A 191 7.17 -16.81 8.46
CA GLU A 191 6.74 -17.71 7.37
C GLU A 191 5.95 -17.00 6.26
N VAL A 192 5.54 -15.76 6.46
CA VAL A 192 4.62 -15.04 5.56
C VAL A 192 5.16 -14.91 4.14
N LEU A 193 6.44 -14.58 3.97
CA LEU A 193 7.05 -14.47 2.64
C LEU A 193 7.10 -15.81 1.92
N LEU A 194 7.45 -16.89 2.63
CA LEU A 194 7.49 -18.24 2.05
C LEU A 194 6.09 -18.69 1.61
N ALA A 195 5.06 -18.42 2.41
CA ALA A 195 3.68 -18.75 2.08
C ALA A 195 3.20 -17.95 0.85
N ALA A 196 3.48 -16.66 0.80
CA ALA A 196 3.17 -15.80 -0.34
C ALA A 196 3.88 -16.25 -1.63
N LEU A 197 5.18 -16.60 -1.55
CA LEU A 197 5.94 -17.12 -2.70
C LEU A 197 5.39 -18.44 -3.22
N LYS A 198 4.98 -19.36 -2.32
CA LYS A 198 4.33 -20.61 -2.72
C LYS A 198 3.04 -20.35 -3.51
N ALA A 199 2.23 -19.39 -3.09
CA ALA A 199 1.04 -18.98 -3.83
C ALA A 199 1.40 -18.30 -5.15
N ALA A 200 2.41 -17.43 -5.16
CA ALA A 200 2.88 -16.74 -6.36
C ALA A 200 3.33 -17.74 -7.44
N HIS A 201 4.15 -18.74 -7.09
CA HIS A 201 4.57 -19.77 -8.02
C HIS A 201 3.42 -20.62 -8.54
N LYS A 202 2.44 -20.94 -7.67
CA LYS A 202 1.21 -21.65 -8.10
C LYS A 202 0.44 -20.83 -9.14
N ILE A 203 0.26 -19.53 -8.93
CA ILE A 203 -0.43 -18.64 -9.88
C ILE A 203 0.39 -18.48 -11.17
N ALA A 204 1.70 -18.29 -11.04
CA ALA A 204 2.59 -18.11 -12.19
C ALA A 204 2.67 -19.36 -13.12
N ALA A 205 2.32 -20.54 -12.63
CA ALA A 205 2.24 -21.77 -13.41
C ALA A 205 0.95 -21.88 -14.25
N LEU A 206 -0.05 -21.03 -13.99
CA LEU A 206 -1.33 -21.04 -14.72
C LEU A 206 -1.21 -20.32 -16.08
N PRO A 207 -2.17 -20.50 -17.00
CA PRO A 207 -2.22 -19.78 -18.26
C PRO A 207 -2.24 -18.26 -18.04
N GLN A 208 -1.15 -17.58 -18.40
CA GLN A 208 -0.90 -16.18 -18.08
C GLN A 208 -2.03 -15.24 -18.52
N GLN A 209 -2.46 -15.36 -19.77
CA GLN A 209 -3.54 -14.52 -20.32
C GLN A 209 -4.83 -14.66 -19.50
N ALA A 210 -5.18 -15.86 -19.06
CA ALA A 210 -6.39 -16.08 -18.26
C ALA A 210 -6.26 -15.43 -16.86
N VAL A 211 -5.10 -15.52 -16.21
CA VAL A 211 -4.85 -14.89 -14.91
C VAL A 211 -4.94 -13.36 -15.01
N GLU A 212 -4.24 -12.78 -15.98
CA GLU A 212 -4.20 -11.32 -16.18
C GLU A 212 -5.57 -10.74 -16.53
N ALA A 213 -6.29 -11.41 -17.46
CA ALA A 213 -7.63 -10.98 -17.84
C ALA A 213 -8.63 -11.13 -16.68
N THR A 214 -8.53 -12.20 -15.89
CA THR A 214 -9.37 -12.40 -14.70
C THR A 214 -9.12 -11.30 -13.67
N LYS A 215 -7.84 -11.00 -13.34
CA LYS A 215 -7.49 -9.86 -12.51
C LYS A 215 -8.14 -8.58 -13.04
N ARG A 216 -7.97 -8.28 -14.33
CA ARG A 216 -8.52 -7.08 -14.93
C ARG A 216 -10.04 -6.99 -14.79
N VAL A 217 -10.76 -8.08 -15.02
CA VAL A 217 -12.23 -8.14 -14.87
C VAL A 217 -12.65 -7.84 -13.43
N VAL A 218 -12.01 -8.50 -12.45
CA VAL A 218 -12.33 -8.29 -11.02
C VAL A 218 -12.00 -6.87 -10.59
N ASN A 219 -10.83 -6.35 -11.01
CA ASN A 219 -10.40 -5.00 -10.62
C ASN A 219 -11.21 -3.87 -11.26
N LEU A 220 -12.01 -4.12 -12.33
CA LEU A 220 -12.92 -3.10 -12.86
C LEU A 220 -13.95 -2.64 -11.81
N HIS A 221 -14.39 -3.53 -10.91
CA HIS A 221 -15.30 -3.16 -9.82
C HIS A 221 -14.62 -2.20 -8.82
N LEU A 222 -13.38 -2.52 -8.42
CA LEU A 222 -12.60 -1.70 -7.50
C LEU A 222 -12.18 -0.37 -8.16
N GLU A 223 -11.69 -0.42 -9.40
CA GLU A 223 -11.29 0.76 -10.16
C GLU A 223 -12.46 1.75 -10.35
N GLY A 224 -13.66 1.25 -10.64
CA GLY A 224 -14.85 2.10 -10.76
C GLY A 224 -15.19 2.85 -9.48
N ALA A 225 -15.09 2.19 -8.32
CA ALA A 225 -15.31 2.82 -7.02
C ALA A 225 -14.18 3.80 -6.66
N VAL A 226 -12.94 3.44 -6.94
CA VAL A 226 -11.76 4.31 -6.74
C VAL A 226 -11.89 5.58 -7.58
N LEU A 227 -12.17 5.47 -8.87
CA LEU A 227 -12.32 6.64 -9.76
C LEU A 227 -13.48 7.57 -9.36
N ALA A 228 -14.51 7.05 -8.70
CA ALA A 228 -15.61 7.86 -8.20
C ALA A 228 -15.26 8.66 -6.94
N THR A 229 -14.18 8.31 -6.23
CA THR A 229 -13.89 8.87 -4.90
C THR A 229 -12.52 9.53 -4.79
N ILE A 230 -11.50 9.04 -5.52
CA ILE A 230 -10.10 9.41 -5.32
C ILE A 230 -9.82 10.90 -5.52
N ASP A 231 -10.39 11.51 -6.54
CA ASP A 231 -10.12 12.93 -6.84
C ASP A 231 -10.72 13.86 -5.77
N PHE A 232 -11.89 13.49 -5.20
CA PHE A 232 -12.45 14.19 -4.03
C PHE A 232 -11.57 13.97 -2.79
N ALA A 233 -11.15 12.74 -2.54
CA ALA A 233 -10.33 12.40 -1.38
C ALA A 233 -8.99 13.15 -1.41
N LEU A 234 -8.28 13.19 -2.56
CA LEU A 234 -7.03 13.94 -2.74
C LEU A 234 -7.21 15.45 -2.58
N ALA A 235 -8.33 16.01 -3.07
CA ALA A 235 -8.64 17.42 -2.86
C ALA A 235 -8.85 17.72 -1.36
N ALA A 236 -9.59 16.88 -0.65
CA ALA A 236 -9.82 17.01 0.78
C ALA A 236 -8.52 16.81 1.61
N GLU A 237 -7.66 15.84 1.22
CA GLU A 237 -6.34 15.68 1.83
C GLU A 237 -5.46 16.91 1.61
N ASN A 238 -5.46 17.49 0.40
CA ASN A 238 -4.74 18.73 0.14
C ASN A 238 -5.18 19.88 1.06
N GLU A 239 -6.49 20.00 1.33
CA GLU A 239 -7.03 20.99 2.28
C GLU A 239 -6.58 20.71 3.72
N SER A 240 -6.41 19.44 4.10
CA SER A 240 -5.93 19.07 5.43
C SER A 240 -4.57 19.67 5.77
N PHE A 241 -3.69 19.87 4.79
CA PHE A 241 -2.36 20.48 4.99
C PHE A 241 -2.39 21.97 5.37
N ASP A 242 -3.52 22.62 5.23
CA ASP A 242 -3.71 24.02 5.60
C ASP A 242 -4.47 24.15 6.96
N THR A 243 -4.70 23.02 7.67
CA THR A 243 -5.39 23.02 8.98
C THR A 243 -4.42 23.15 10.14
N PRO A 244 -4.78 23.87 11.21
CA PRO A 244 -3.94 23.99 12.41
C PRO A 244 -3.74 22.66 13.14
N GLU A 245 -4.69 21.73 13.03
CA GLU A 245 -4.63 20.41 13.66
C GLU A 245 -3.50 19.56 13.08
N LEU A 246 -3.36 19.51 11.76
CA LEU A 246 -2.25 18.80 11.12
C LEU A 246 -0.91 19.40 11.51
N LEU A 247 -0.77 20.73 11.41
CA LEU A 247 0.49 21.43 11.71
C LEU A 247 0.95 21.15 13.14
N ALA A 248 0.04 21.25 14.12
CA ALA A 248 0.34 20.94 15.52
C ALA A 248 0.70 19.46 15.75
N ASN A 249 0.07 18.55 15.02
CA ASN A 249 0.37 17.12 15.14
C ASN A 249 1.74 16.78 14.53
N VAL A 250 2.08 17.32 13.36
CA VAL A 250 3.39 17.11 12.71
C VAL A 250 4.51 17.64 13.61
N GLU A 251 4.39 18.86 14.13
CA GLU A 251 5.37 19.45 15.05
C GLU A 251 5.60 18.57 16.28
N ARG A 252 4.53 18.12 16.94
CA ARG A 252 4.62 17.23 18.11
C ARG A 252 5.29 15.88 17.81
N PHE A 253 5.18 15.36 16.59
CA PHE A 253 5.84 14.10 16.20
C PHE A 253 7.33 14.30 15.91
N LEU A 254 7.72 15.44 15.37
CA LEU A 254 9.13 15.75 15.06
C LEU A 254 9.96 16.09 16.32
N GLU A 255 9.30 16.51 17.41
CA GLU A 255 9.95 16.79 18.71
C GLU A 255 10.26 15.50 19.53
N ARG A 256 9.83 14.32 19.09
CA ARG A 256 10.04 13.03 19.80
C ARG A 256 11.24 12.27 19.28
#